data_1e484a002d6c29a20ae8b7a4039987e7
#
_entry.id   1e484a002d6c29a20ae8b7a4039987e7
#
_cell.length_a   1.000
_cell.length_b   1.000
_cell.length_c   1.000
_cell.angle_alpha   90.00
_cell.angle_beta   90.00
_cell.angle_gamma   90.00
#
_symmetry.space_group_name_H-M   'P 1'
#
loop_
_entity.id
_entity.type
_entity.pdbx_description
1 polymer ?
#
loop_
_entity_poly.entity_id
_entity_poly.type
_entity_poly.pdbx_seq_one_letter_code
_entity_poly.pdbx_strand_id
1 'polypeptide(L)'
;MDTTASDNGNVNVGGVERWASAIGGGALITYGLLKRGAVGYGLAALGAGLLQRGATGHCQMYSALNVNTAGDEGAVTSGSNGLPITRGKDGLLHNPNATIGHNEGITVEKSVTVNKPAADLYAFWRNFDNLPRIMSHLETVTVKDDQHSHWVAKAPAGRTVEWDAQVINEKPGEMIAWRSLEGADVPNSGSVRFIELPAGRGTEVRVRLEYAPPGGKVGMLAAKLFHQEPNQQIDDDLRRFKSVMEAGEYPTTEGQPSGRERM
;
A
#
# COMPACT_ATOMS: atom_id res chain seq x y z
N MET A 1 -23.05 23.46 -27.42
CA MET A 1 -22.94 24.44 -26.31
C MET A 1 -22.09 23.80 -25.26
N ASP A 2 -20.77 24.04 -25.35
CA ASP A 2 -19.77 23.55 -24.42
C ASP A 2 -19.87 24.37 -23.15
N THR A 3 -20.23 23.72 -22.05
CA THR A 3 -20.04 24.28 -20.70
C THR A 3 -18.66 23.87 -20.22
N THR A 4 -17.67 24.71 -20.48
CA THR A 4 -16.35 24.67 -19.86
C THR A 4 -16.51 24.71 -18.35
N ALA A 5 -16.16 23.61 -17.68
CA ALA A 5 -15.97 23.58 -16.24
C ALA A 5 -14.81 24.53 -15.89
N SER A 6 -15.14 25.61 -15.22
CA SER A 6 -14.20 26.57 -14.67
C SER A 6 -13.38 25.85 -13.58
N ASP A 7 -12.11 25.65 -13.85
CA ASP A 7 -11.10 25.22 -12.88
C ASP A 7 -10.93 26.30 -11.82
N ASN A 8 -11.61 26.14 -10.67
CA ASN A 8 -11.46 26.99 -9.51
C ASN A 8 -10.30 26.52 -8.64
N GLY A 9 -9.07 26.84 -9.02
CA GLY A 9 -7.84 26.55 -8.27
C GLY A 9 -7.74 27.08 -6.83
N ASN A 10 -8.86 27.46 -6.22
CA ASN A 10 -8.91 28.07 -4.89
C ASN A 10 -9.81 27.34 -3.88
N VAL A 11 -10.32 26.14 -4.22
CA VAL A 11 -11.18 25.35 -3.35
C VAL A 11 -10.31 24.30 -2.64
N ASN A 12 -10.27 24.33 -1.29
CA ASN A 12 -9.51 23.37 -0.47
C ASN A 12 -10.37 22.60 0.54
N VAL A 13 -11.71 22.71 0.44
CA VAL A 13 -12.67 22.05 1.32
C VAL A 13 -13.61 21.17 0.51
N GLY A 14 -13.70 19.88 0.88
CA GLY A 14 -14.56 18.88 0.23
C GLY A 14 -16.05 19.16 0.30
N GLY A 15 -16.84 18.65 -0.65
CA GLY A 15 -18.27 18.93 -0.77
C GLY A 15 -19.09 18.64 0.49
N VAL A 16 -18.86 17.50 1.15
CA VAL A 16 -19.57 17.12 2.39
C VAL A 16 -19.22 18.08 3.53
N GLU A 17 -17.94 18.47 3.66
CA GLU A 17 -17.49 19.41 4.68
C GLU A 17 -18.04 20.82 4.45
N ARG A 18 -18.24 21.23 3.20
CA ARG A 18 -18.87 22.50 2.83
C ARG A 18 -20.31 22.54 3.31
N TRP A 19 -21.09 21.50 3.05
CA TRP A 19 -22.48 21.40 3.52
C TRP A 19 -22.57 21.38 5.04
N ALA A 20 -21.75 20.59 5.72
CA ALA A 20 -21.69 20.55 7.18
C ALA A 20 -21.32 21.93 7.78
N SER A 21 -20.35 22.61 7.16
CA SER A 21 -19.94 23.97 7.58
C SER A 21 -21.03 25.01 7.35
N ALA A 22 -21.77 24.93 6.23
CA ALA A 22 -22.87 25.85 5.92
C ALA A 22 -24.05 25.68 6.91
N ILE A 23 -24.47 24.42 7.14
CA ILE A 23 -25.56 24.11 8.05
C ILE A 23 -25.19 24.46 9.50
N GLY A 24 -24.02 24.01 9.97
CA GLY A 24 -23.52 24.27 11.32
C GLY A 24 -23.26 25.77 11.56
N GLY A 25 -22.72 26.47 10.57
CA GLY A 25 -22.51 27.92 10.61
C GLY A 25 -23.82 28.69 10.73
N GLY A 26 -24.82 28.34 9.94
CA GLY A 26 -26.17 28.93 10.02
C GLY A 26 -26.83 28.74 11.40
N ALA A 27 -26.75 27.51 11.94
CA ALA A 27 -27.28 27.21 13.27
C ALA A 27 -26.58 28.00 14.38
N LEU A 28 -25.24 28.15 14.35
CA LEU A 28 -24.48 28.92 15.31
C LEU A 28 -24.80 30.42 15.23
N ILE A 29 -24.97 30.98 14.04
CA ILE A 29 -25.39 32.37 13.88
C ILE A 29 -26.75 32.59 14.53
N THR A 30 -27.74 31.76 14.17
CA THR A 30 -29.10 31.90 14.70
C THR A 30 -29.12 31.75 16.21
N TYR A 31 -28.46 30.75 16.77
CA TYR A 31 -28.38 30.57 18.22
C TYR A 31 -27.62 31.70 18.92
N GLY A 32 -26.53 32.19 18.34
CA GLY A 32 -25.73 33.27 18.89
C GLY A 32 -26.50 34.60 18.96
N LEU A 33 -27.27 34.93 17.92
CA LEU A 33 -28.12 36.11 17.88
C LEU A 33 -29.26 36.05 18.89
N LEU A 34 -29.85 34.86 19.10
CA LEU A 34 -30.92 34.64 20.07
C LEU A 34 -30.42 34.80 21.52
N LYS A 35 -29.19 34.38 21.81
CA LYS A 35 -28.58 34.43 23.17
C LYS A 35 -28.20 35.82 23.65
N ARG A 36 -28.13 36.83 22.78
CA ARG A 36 -27.74 38.24 23.09
C ARG A 36 -26.65 38.34 24.17
N GLY A 37 -25.56 39.09 23.91
CA GLY A 37 -24.43 39.23 24.80
C GLY A 37 -23.10 38.82 24.18
N ALA A 38 -21.99 39.05 24.88
CA ALA A 38 -20.64 38.84 24.35
C ALA A 38 -20.42 37.39 23.85
N VAL A 39 -20.92 36.37 24.57
CA VAL A 39 -20.84 34.96 24.18
C VAL A 39 -21.68 34.68 22.94
N GLY A 40 -22.89 35.27 22.86
CA GLY A 40 -23.76 35.11 21.70
C GLY A 40 -23.15 35.71 20.44
N TYR A 41 -22.58 36.90 20.52
CA TYR A 41 -21.89 37.53 19.39
C TYR A 41 -20.63 36.75 18.98
N GLY A 42 -19.89 36.18 19.94
CA GLY A 42 -18.77 35.29 19.64
C GLY A 42 -19.18 34.03 18.85
N LEU A 43 -20.29 33.39 19.25
CA LEU A 43 -20.85 32.22 18.51
C LEU A 43 -21.34 32.60 17.12
N ALA A 44 -21.98 33.78 16.98
CA ALA A 44 -22.42 34.26 15.67
C ALA A 44 -21.22 34.54 14.73
N ALA A 45 -20.13 35.09 15.24
CA ALA A 45 -18.91 35.35 14.47
C ALA A 45 -18.26 34.03 14.01
N LEU A 46 -18.15 33.02 14.89
CA LEU A 46 -17.67 31.66 14.52
C LEU A 46 -18.56 31.03 13.48
N GLY A 47 -19.89 31.15 13.63
CA GLY A 47 -20.86 30.66 12.65
C GLY A 47 -20.71 31.31 11.28
N ALA A 48 -20.42 32.64 11.25
CA ALA A 48 -20.18 33.34 9.98
C ALA A 48 -18.91 32.84 9.27
N GLY A 49 -17.82 32.56 10.01
CA GLY A 49 -16.62 31.95 9.46
C GLY A 49 -16.87 30.57 8.87
N LEU A 50 -17.66 29.72 9.54
CA LEU A 50 -18.04 28.41 9.03
C LEU A 50 -18.97 28.51 7.81
N LEU A 51 -19.90 29.45 7.78
CA LEU A 51 -20.76 29.69 6.64
C LEU A 51 -19.95 30.15 5.42
N GLN A 52 -18.99 31.05 5.60
CA GLN A 52 -18.08 31.49 4.56
C GLN A 52 -17.26 30.33 4.02
N ARG A 53 -16.70 29.46 4.89
CA ARG A 53 -15.96 28.26 4.51
C ARG A 53 -16.84 27.33 3.66
N GLY A 54 -18.08 27.11 4.07
CA GLY A 54 -19.04 26.29 3.32
C GLY A 54 -19.39 26.87 1.96
N ALA A 55 -19.60 28.18 1.89
CA ALA A 55 -19.99 28.87 0.65
C ALA A 55 -18.83 28.96 -0.35
N THR A 56 -17.64 29.38 0.09
CA THR A 56 -16.47 29.58 -0.76
C THR A 56 -15.69 28.29 -1.06
N GLY A 57 -15.83 27.26 -0.23
CA GLY A 57 -15.02 26.07 -0.31
C GLY A 57 -13.54 26.31 0.05
N HIS A 58 -13.19 27.47 0.60
CA HIS A 58 -11.82 27.83 0.98
C HIS A 58 -11.69 27.96 2.51
N CYS A 59 -10.69 27.28 3.05
CA CYS A 59 -10.32 27.36 4.46
C CYS A 59 -8.88 27.85 4.59
N GLN A 60 -8.69 29.03 5.19
CA GLN A 60 -7.35 29.61 5.39
C GLN A 60 -6.46 28.73 6.29
N MET A 61 -7.05 28.06 7.28
CA MET A 61 -6.32 27.13 8.15
C MET A 61 -5.83 25.90 7.36
N TYR A 62 -6.63 25.38 6.43
CA TYR A 62 -6.22 24.29 5.54
C TYR A 62 -5.11 24.75 4.60
N SER A 63 -5.19 25.97 4.09
CA SER A 63 -4.09 26.54 3.28
C SER A 63 -2.80 26.69 4.09
N ALA A 64 -2.86 27.15 5.34
CA ALA A 64 -1.70 27.28 6.21
C ALA A 64 -1.08 25.92 6.60
N LEU A 65 -1.88 24.89 6.70
CA LEU A 65 -1.46 23.51 7.01
C LEU A 65 -1.18 22.67 5.77
N ASN A 66 -1.28 23.27 4.56
CA ASN A 66 -1.14 22.58 3.27
C ASN A 66 -2.08 21.36 3.11
N VAL A 67 -3.29 21.47 3.68
CA VAL A 67 -4.34 20.45 3.61
C VAL A 67 -5.34 20.83 2.52
N ASN A 68 -5.71 19.89 1.66
CA ASN A 68 -6.74 20.07 0.65
C ASN A 68 -7.68 18.86 0.67
N THR A 69 -8.95 19.09 1.04
CA THR A 69 -10.00 18.06 1.06
C THR A 69 -10.98 18.20 -0.12
N ALA A 70 -10.77 19.21 -0.99
CA ALA A 70 -11.58 19.44 -2.19
C ALA A 70 -11.12 18.64 -3.41
N GLY A 71 -10.07 17.80 -3.25
CA GLY A 71 -9.53 16.99 -4.36
C GLY A 71 -10.64 16.12 -4.96
N ASP A 72 -10.72 16.14 -6.29
CA ASP A 72 -11.65 15.32 -7.05
C ASP A 72 -11.63 13.87 -6.59
N GLU A 73 -12.79 13.28 -6.45
CA GLU A 73 -12.94 11.84 -6.33
C GLU A 73 -12.26 11.20 -7.54
N GLY A 74 -11.03 10.69 -7.34
CA GLY A 74 -10.26 10.07 -8.41
C GLY A 74 -8.91 10.71 -8.76
N ALA A 75 -8.48 11.79 -8.08
CA ALA A 75 -7.11 12.31 -8.29
C ALA A 75 -6.08 11.23 -7.92
N VAL A 76 -5.39 10.72 -8.94
CA VAL A 76 -4.35 9.70 -8.77
C VAL A 76 -3.08 10.39 -8.26
N THR A 77 -2.73 10.16 -7.01
CA THR A 77 -1.44 10.58 -6.44
C THR A 77 -0.51 9.37 -6.34
N SER A 78 0.76 9.55 -6.68
CA SER A 78 1.76 8.49 -6.44
C SER A 78 2.11 8.46 -4.96
N GLY A 79 1.80 7.37 -4.30
CA GLY A 79 2.31 7.11 -2.95
C GLY A 79 3.83 6.96 -2.95
N SER A 80 4.45 7.10 -1.78
CA SER A 80 5.91 6.96 -1.58
C SER A 80 6.47 5.61 -2.08
N ASN A 81 5.63 4.62 -2.26
CA ASN A 81 5.92 3.25 -2.73
C ASN A 81 5.61 3.04 -4.23
N GLY A 82 5.26 4.10 -4.98
CA GLY A 82 5.01 4.03 -6.43
C GLY A 82 3.68 3.39 -6.84
N LEU A 83 2.85 2.99 -5.88
CA LEU A 83 1.51 2.50 -6.16
C LEU A 83 0.56 3.69 -6.40
N PRO A 84 -0.37 3.60 -7.36
CA PRO A 84 -1.39 4.62 -7.55
C PRO A 84 -2.26 4.68 -6.28
N ILE A 85 -2.53 5.90 -5.82
CA ILE A 85 -3.38 6.15 -4.67
C ILE A 85 -4.48 7.11 -5.10
N THR A 86 -5.72 6.76 -4.78
CA THR A 86 -6.88 7.65 -4.94
C THR A 86 -7.48 7.96 -3.57
N ARG A 87 -8.09 9.12 -3.46
CA ARG A 87 -8.88 9.45 -2.27
C ARG A 87 -10.29 8.93 -2.47
N GLY A 88 -10.74 8.03 -1.59
CA GLY A 88 -12.09 7.50 -1.58
C GLY A 88 -13.13 8.52 -1.07
N LYS A 89 -14.41 8.18 -1.21
CA LYS A 89 -15.54 8.99 -0.70
C LYS A 89 -15.54 9.13 0.83
N ASP A 90 -14.87 8.22 1.52
CA ASP A 90 -14.62 8.24 2.96
C ASP A 90 -13.49 9.23 3.36
N GLY A 91 -12.87 9.91 2.39
CA GLY A 91 -11.76 10.83 2.59
C GLY A 91 -10.40 10.15 2.82
N LEU A 92 -10.35 8.84 2.81
CA LEU A 92 -9.14 8.05 3.01
C LEU A 92 -8.41 7.81 1.68
N LEU A 93 -7.11 7.53 1.79
CA LEU A 93 -6.30 7.20 0.62
C LEU A 93 -6.42 5.71 0.30
N HIS A 94 -6.98 5.41 -0.85
CA HIS A 94 -7.16 4.05 -1.35
C HIS A 94 -6.24 3.80 -2.54
N ASN A 95 -5.72 2.59 -2.63
CA ASN A 95 -5.14 2.10 -3.87
C ASN A 95 -6.29 1.53 -4.72
N PRO A 96 -6.68 2.17 -5.85
CA PRO A 96 -7.78 1.68 -6.69
C PRO A 96 -7.49 0.31 -7.30
N ASN A 97 -6.24 -0.11 -7.27
CA ASN A 97 -5.78 -1.41 -7.72
C ASN A 97 -5.61 -2.40 -6.56
N ALA A 98 -5.94 -2.02 -5.32
CA ALA A 98 -5.88 -2.95 -4.19
C ALA A 98 -7.04 -3.95 -4.28
N THR A 99 -6.71 -5.21 -4.19
CA THR A 99 -7.68 -6.31 -4.02
C THR A 99 -8.13 -6.44 -2.57
N ILE A 100 -7.52 -5.65 -1.67
CA ILE A 100 -7.72 -5.67 -0.23
C ILE A 100 -8.47 -4.40 0.16
N GLY A 101 -9.55 -4.55 0.96
CA GLY A 101 -10.30 -3.44 1.51
C GLY A 101 -9.44 -2.58 2.46
N HIS A 102 -9.78 -1.28 2.54
CA HIS A 102 -9.07 -0.37 3.45
C HIS A 102 -9.19 -0.86 4.90
N ASN A 103 -8.07 -0.91 5.64
CA ASN A 103 -7.94 -1.45 7.00
C ASN A 103 -8.18 -2.97 7.17
N GLU A 104 -8.29 -3.73 6.09
CA GLU A 104 -8.45 -5.19 6.15
C GLU A 104 -7.14 -5.94 5.95
N GLY A 105 -6.09 -5.27 5.46
CA GLY A 105 -4.79 -5.85 5.13
C GLY A 105 -3.74 -5.68 6.22
N ILE A 106 -2.87 -6.67 6.32
CA ILE A 106 -1.63 -6.59 7.09
C ILE A 106 -0.54 -6.09 6.15
N THR A 107 0.13 -5.01 6.52
CA THR A 107 1.26 -4.46 5.75
C THR A 107 2.57 -4.87 6.39
N VAL A 108 3.48 -5.38 5.58
CA VAL A 108 4.87 -5.67 5.96
C VAL A 108 5.81 -4.93 5.03
N GLU A 109 6.82 -4.25 5.58
CA GLU A 109 7.87 -3.60 4.82
C GLU A 109 9.23 -4.01 5.36
N LYS A 110 10.11 -4.48 4.49
CA LYS A 110 11.46 -4.94 4.80
C LYS A 110 12.45 -4.52 3.73
N SER A 111 13.71 -4.36 4.10
CA SER A 111 14.78 -4.08 3.15
C SER A 111 16.06 -4.83 3.46
N VAL A 112 16.87 -5.04 2.42
CA VAL A 112 18.21 -5.60 2.51
C VAL A 112 19.13 -4.88 1.54
N THR A 113 20.39 -4.67 1.94
CA THR A 113 21.41 -4.15 1.03
C THR A 113 22.17 -5.31 0.39
N VAL A 114 22.20 -5.33 -0.95
CA VAL A 114 22.90 -6.33 -1.77
C VAL A 114 24.02 -5.64 -2.54
N ASN A 115 25.23 -6.21 -2.51
CA ASN A 115 26.39 -5.65 -3.22
C ASN A 115 26.37 -6.04 -4.71
N LYS A 116 25.36 -5.57 -5.43
CA LYS A 116 25.15 -5.73 -6.87
C LYS A 116 24.46 -4.50 -7.45
N PRO A 117 24.60 -4.24 -8.76
CA PRO A 117 23.85 -3.19 -9.45
C PRO A 117 22.33 -3.43 -9.40
N ALA A 118 21.56 -2.36 -9.35
CA ALA A 118 20.10 -2.44 -9.35
C ALA A 118 19.52 -3.18 -10.56
N ALA A 119 20.14 -3.00 -11.72
CA ALA A 119 19.71 -3.68 -12.95
C ALA A 119 19.79 -5.22 -12.85
N ASP A 120 20.84 -5.77 -12.22
CA ASP A 120 21.02 -7.22 -12.06
C ASP A 120 19.97 -7.78 -11.10
N LEU A 121 19.72 -7.07 -9.99
CA LEU A 121 18.72 -7.45 -8.98
C LEU A 121 17.30 -7.39 -9.53
N TYR A 122 17.02 -6.35 -10.31
CA TYR A 122 15.76 -6.21 -11.01
C TYR A 122 15.54 -7.34 -12.02
N ALA A 123 16.54 -7.64 -12.85
CA ALA A 123 16.45 -8.70 -13.86
C ALA A 123 16.18 -10.08 -13.23
N PHE A 124 16.85 -10.38 -12.11
CA PHE A 124 16.58 -11.60 -11.36
C PHE A 124 15.15 -11.66 -10.85
N TRP A 125 14.67 -10.55 -10.23
CA TRP A 125 13.34 -10.49 -9.64
C TRP A 125 12.23 -10.50 -10.68
N ARG A 126 12.45 -9.80 -11.81
CA ARG A 126 11.48 -9.73 -12.91
C ARG A 126 11.22 -11.07 -13.59
N ASN A 127 12.19 -11.95 -13.60
CA ASN A 127 11.98 -13.34 -13.94
C ASN A 127 11.37 -14.07 -12.73
N PHE A 128 10.05 -14.02 -12.62
CA PHE A 128 9.31 -14.55 -11.47
C PHE A 128 9.52 -16.05 -11.25
N ASP A 129 9.94 -16.82 -12.26
CA ASP A 129 10.31 -18.24 -12.13
C ASP A 129 11.52 -18.44 -11.19
N ASN A 130 12.31 -17.38 -10.93
CA ASN A 130 13.40 -17.42 -9.96
C ASN A 130 12.95 -17.35 -8.50
N LEU A 131 11.76 -16.80 -8.24
CA LEU A 131 11.32 -16.46 -6.88
C LEU A 131 11.16 -17.70 -5.96
N PRO A 132 10.73 -18.88 -6.41
CA PRO A 132 10.71 -20.07 -5.55
C PRO A 132 12.09 -20.48 -5.01
N ARG A 133 13.19 -20.04 -5.65
CA ARG A 133 14.56 -20.29 -5.19
C ARG A 133 14.93 -19.51 -3.94
N ILE A 134 14.30 -18.35 -3.74
CA ILE A 134 14.56 -17.44 -2.61
C ILE A 134 13.41 -17.40 -1.60
N MET A 135 12.20 -17.64 -2.05
CA MET A 135 10.97 -17.65 -1.24
C MET A 135 10.54 -19.09 -0.97
N SER A 136 10.98 -19.66 0.15
CA SER A 136 10.79 -21.11 0.46
C SER A 136 9.34 -21.55 0.61
N HIS A 137 8.43 -20.58 0.86
CA HIS A 137 7.00 -20.82 0.94
C HIS A 137 6.34 -20.94 -0.44
N LEU A 138 6.97 -20.43 -1.49
CA LEU A 138 6.47 -20.64 -2.85
C LEU A 138 6.81 -22.05 -3.33
N GLU A 139 5.84 -22.68 -3.96
CA GLU A 139 6.04 -23.97 -4.64
C GLU A 139 6.38 -23.74 -6.11
N THR A 140 5.55 -22.94 -6.80
CA THR A 140 5.77 -22.58 -8.20
C THR A 140 5.28 -21.17 -8.47
N VAL A 141 5.90 -20.53 -9.46
CA VAL A 141 5.39 -19.32 -10.11
C VAL A 141 5.46 -19.58 -11.60
N THR A 142 4.35 -19.41 -12.31
CA THR A 142 4.25 -19.59 -13.76
C THR A 142 3.90 -18.28 -14.42
N VAL A 143 4.78 -17.77 -15.26
CA VAL A 143 4.52 -16.56 -16.04
C VAL A 143 3.58 -16.91 -17.19
N LYS A 144 2.43 -16.23 -17.28
CA LYS A 144 1.44 -16.39 -18.35
C LYS A 144 1.71 -15.46 -19.52
N ASP A 145 2.05 -14.22 -19.22
CA ASP A 145 2.43 -13.17 -20.17
C ASP A 145 3.25 -12.07 -19.48
N ASP A 146 3.53 -10.97 -20.16
CA ASP A 146 4.35 -9.87 -19.62
C ASP A 146 3.78 -9.23 -18.36
N GLN A 147 2.49 -9.35 -18.13
CA GLN A 147 1.82 -8.71 -16.97
C GLN A 147 1.20 -9.72 -16.01
N HIS A 148 0.95 -10.95 -16.41
CA HIS A 148 0.22 -11.93 -15.63
C HIS A 148 1.06 -13.13 -15.26
N SER A 149 0.91 -13.60 -14.03
CA SER A 149 1.57 -14.77 -13.48
C SER A 149 0.63 -15.53 -12.54
N HIS A 150 0.84 -16.83 -12.44
CA HIS A 150 0.14 -17.72 -11.53
C HIS A 150 1.08 -18.20 -10.45
N TRP A 151 0.64 -18.14 -9.22
CA TRP A 151 1.44 -18.39 -8.02
C TRP A 151 0.81 -19.49 -7.19
N VAL A 152 1.63 -20.43 -6.75
CA VAL A 152 1.24 -21.52 -5.85
C VAL A 152 2.17 -21.46 -4.63
N ALA A 153 1.59 -21.33 -3.43
CA ALA A 153 2.32 -21.33 -2.19
C ALA A 153 1.91 -22.50 -1.28
N LYS A 154 2.89 -23.01 -0.54
CA LYS A 154 2.72 -24.11 0.41
C LYS A 154 1.86 -23.64 1.60
N ALA A 155 0.85 -24.42 1.93
CA ALA A 155 0.02 -24.24 3.10
C ALA A 155 0.18 -25.40 4.07
N PRO A 156 -0.22 -25.24 5.35
CA PRO A 156 -0.13 -26.32 6.35
C PRO A 156 -0.89 -27.59 5.94
N ALA A 157 -0.43 -28.70 6.50
CA ALA A 157 -0.97 -30.02 6.24
C ALA A 157 -0.87 -30.51 4.77
N GLY A 158 0.20 -30.08 4.06
CA GLY A 158 0.45 -30.49 2.68
C GLY A 158 -0.55 -29.89 1.68
N ARG A 159 -1.23 -28.82 2.03
CA ARG A 159 -2.12 -28.06 1.14
C ARG A 159 -1.36 -26.96 0.43
N THR A 160 -1.98 -26.38 -0.59
CA THR A 160 -1.53 -25.18 -1.30
C THR A 160 -2.59 -24.10 -1.26
N VAL A 161 -2.17 -22.87 -1.46
CA VAL A 161 -3.00 -21.74 -1.82
C VAL A 161 -2.48 -21.17 -3.12
N GLU A 162 -3.39 -20.67 -3.96
CA GLU A 162 -3.03 -20.18 -5.28
C GLU A 162 -3.71 -18.86 -5.60
N TRP A 163 -3.07 -18.10 -6.46
CA TRP A 163 -3.61 -16.85 -6.98
C TRP A 163 -2.99 -16.48 -8.32
N ASP A 164 -3.76 -15.78 -9.11
CA ASP A 164 -3.25 -15.05 -10.26
C ASP A 164 -2.85 -13.63 -9.83
N ALA A 165 -1.73 -13.15 -10.36
CA ALA A 165 -1.23 -11.81 -10.09
C ALA A 165 -1.01 -11.02 -11.37
N GLN A 166 -1.17 -9.70 -11.28
CA GLN A 166 -0.92 -8.76 -12.35
C GLN A 166 0.12 -7.73 -11.93
N VAL A 167 1.10 -7.49 -12.79
CA VAL A 167 2.00 -6.33 -12.67
C VAL A 167 1.22 -5.07 -13.03
N ILE A 168 1.08 -4.15 -12.08
CA ILE A 168 0.28 -2.93 -12.23
C ILE A 168 1.13 -1.67 -12.43
N ASN A 169 2.40 -1.73 -12.06
CA ASN A 169 3.35 -0.65 -12.31
C ASN A 169 4.76 -1.23 -12.37
N GLU A 170 5.54 -0.79 -13.34
CA GLU A 170 6.89 -1.27 -13.55
C GLU A 170 7.78 -0.13 -14.06
N LYS A 171 8.96 0.00 -13.46
CA LYS A 171 10.04 0.85 -13.91
C LYS A 171 11.31 0.01 -13.98
N PRO A 172 11.81 -0.32 -15.19
CA PRO A 172 12.98 -1.16 -15.36
C PRO A 172 14.17 -0.67 -14.53
N GLY A 173 14.78 -1.59 -13.78
CA GLY A 173 15.90 -1.29 -12.89
C GLY A 173 15.53 -0.60 -11.56
N GLU A 174 14.30 -0.12 -11.38
CA GLU A 174 13.92 0.67 -10.21
C GLU A 174 12.82 0.00 -9.36
N MET A 175 11.77 -0.53 -10.02
CA MET A 175 10.59 -0.97 -9.26
C MET A 175 9.70 -1.92 -10.06
N ILE A 176 9.07 -2.87 -9.34
CA ILE A 176 7.96 -3.68 -9.82
C ILE A 176 6.85 -3.62 -8.76
N ALA A 177 5.61 -3.38 -9.17
CA ALA A 177 4.45 -3.43 -8.30
C ALA A 177 3.40 -4.38 -8.88
N TRP A 178 2.75 -5.14 -8.01
CA TRP A 178 1.77 -6.16 -8.40
C TRP A 178 0.55 -6.16 -7.49
N ARG A 179 -0.49 -6.82 -7.96
CA ARG A 179 -1.67 -7.21 -7.16
C ARG A 179 -2.12 -8.61 -7.56
N SER A 180 -2.77 -9.31 -6.64
CA SER A 180 -3.54 -10.49 -6.98
C SER A 180 -4.82 -10.09 -7.74
N LEU A 181 -5.33 -11.00 -8.56
CA LEU A 181 -6.61 -10.84 -9.25
C LEU A 181 -7.76 -11.35 -8.37
N GLU A 182 -8.98 -11.07 -8.82
CA GLU A 182 -10.20 -11.58 -8.18
C GLU A 182 -10.20 -13.11 -8.13
N GLY A 183 -10.66 -13.69 -7.04
CA GLY A 183 -10.65 -15.14 -6.83
C GLY A 183 -9.38 -15.68 -6.17
N ALA A 184 -8.42 -14.82 -5.79
CA ALA A 184 -7.23 -15.22 -5.05
C ALA A 184 -7.59 -15.86 -3.70
N ASP A 185 -6.99 -17.02 -3.38
CA ASP A 185 -7.11 -17.64 -2.04
C ASP A 185 -6.60 -16.71 -0.94
N VAL A 186 -5.56 -15.92 -1.24
CA VAL A 186 -5.01 -14.88 -0.37
C VAL A 186 -4.87 -13.59 -1.17
N PRO A 187 -5.83 -12.66 -1.06
CA PRO A 187 -5.71 -11.34 -1.67
C PRO A 187 -4.44 -10.63 -1.21
N ASN A 188 -3.63 -10.18 -2.15
CA ASN A 188 -2.36 -9.51 -1.85
C ASN A 188 -2.02 -8.45 -2.89
N SER A 189 -1.22 -7.48 -2.46
CA SER A 189 -0.58 -6.50 -3.34
C SER A 189 0.78 -6.12 -2.77
N GLY A 190 1.67 -5.65 -3.60
CA GLY A 190 2.98 -5.27 -3.11
C GLY A 190 3.84 -4.54 -4.14
N SER A 191 5.02 -4.18 -3.69
CA SER A 191 6.07 -3.63 -4.55
C SER A 191 7.45 -4.04 -4.06
N VAL A 192 8.38 -4.16 -5.00
CA VAL A 192 9.81 -4.22 -4.75
C VAL A 192 10.48 -3.03 -5.41
N ARG A 193 11.39 -2.38 -4.68
CA ARG A 193 12.18 -1.24 -5.16
C ARG A 193 13.66 -1.55 -5.06
N PHE A 194 14.41 -1.09 -6.06
CA PHE A 194 15.85 -1.24 -6.17
C PHE A 194 16.47 0.15 -6.14
N ILE A 195 17.13 0.51 -5.03
CA ILE A 195 17.62 1.85 -4.77
C ILE A 195 19.15 1.78 -4.71
N GLU A 196 19.84 2.28 -5.73
CA GLU A 196 21.30 2.32 -5.73
C GLU A 196 21.82 3.21 -4.61
N LEU A 197 22.79 2.70 -3.84
CA LEU A 197 23.39 3.43 -2.75
C LEU A 197 24.61 4.22 -3.24
N PRO A 198 24.82 5.45 -2.70
CA PRO A 198 25.96 6.27 -3.08
C PRO A 198 27.31 5.55 -2.87
N ALA A 199 28.32 5.93 -3.65
CA ALA A 199 29.69 5.42 -3.56
C ALA A 199 29.85 3.91 -3.81
N GLY A 200 28.99 3.32 -4.67
CA GLY A 200 29.11 1.91 -5.06
C GLY A 200 28.88 0.91 -3.93
N ARG A 201 28.13 1.30 -2.90
CA ARG A 201 27.81 0.43 -1.75
C ARG A 201 26.74 -0.63 -2.03
N GLY A 202 26.45 -0.88 -3.30
CA GLY A 202 25.41 -1.80 -3.75
C GLY A 202 24.03 -1.16 -3.83
N THR A 203 23.02 -1.98 -3.74
CA THR A 203 21.61 -1.57 -3.91
C THR A 203 20.79 -1.98 -2.70
N GLU A 204 20.00 -1.06 -2.17
CA GLU A 204 18.95 -1.38 -1.20
C GLU A 204 17.74 -1.96 -1.96
N VAL A 205 17.37 -3.18 -1.63
CA VAL A 205 16.15 -3.84 -2.10
C VAL A 205 15.10 -3.74 -1.02
N ARG A 206 14.03 -3.00 -1.30
CA ARG A 206 12.93 -2.76 -0.36
C ARG A 206 11.67 -3.42 -0.87
N VAL A 207 11.11 -4.32 -0.08
CA VAL A 207 9.85 -5.01 -0.36
C VAL A 207 8.78 -4.48 0.58
N ARG A 208 7.64 -4.12 0.00
CA ARG A 208 6.40 -3.85 0.72
C ARG A 208 5.34 -4.81 0.24
N LEU A 209 4.74 -5.53 1.16
CA LEU A 209 3.66 -6.47 0.92
C LEU A 209 2.45 -6.09 1.78
N GLU A 210 1.30 -6.09 1.17
CA GLU A 210 0.02 -6.00 1.85
C GLU A 210 -0.82 -7.22 1.49
N TYR A 211 -1.40 -7.88 2.47
CA TYR A 211 -2.23 -9.06 2.26
C TYR A 211 -3.39 -9.08 3.24
N ALA A 212 -4.54 -9.59 2.80
CA ALA A 212 -5.70 -9.81 3.63
C ALA A 212 -5.77 -11.28 4.04
N PRO A 213 -5.70 -11.61 5.34
CA PRO A 213 -5.96 -12.96 5.80
C PRO A 213 -7.40 -13.32 5.43
N PRO A 214 -7.64 -14.35 4.63
CA PRO A 214 -9.00 -14.73 4.27
C PRO A 214 -9.77 -15.16 5.52
N GLY A 215 -11.05 -14.78 5.60
CA GLY A 215 -11.94 -15.20 6.69
C GLY A 215 -12.35 -16.67 6.60
N GLY A 216 -12.86 -17.24 7.69
CA GLY A 216 -13.41 -18.59 7.72
C GLY A 216 -12.37 -19.71 7.71
N LYS A 217 -12.70 -20.85 7.04
CA LYS A 217 -11.83 -22.05 7.01
C LYS A 217 -10.52 -21.80 6.26
N VAL A 218 -10.56 -20.94 5.23
CA VAL A 218 -9.37 -20.53 4.47
C VAL A 218 -8.51 -19.59 5.30
N GLY A 219 -9.10 -18.75 6.17
CA GLY A 219 -8.37 -17.88 7.08
C GLY A 219 -7.51 -18.61 8.11
N MET A 220 -7.96 -19.76 8.61
CA MET A 220 -7.14 -20.61 9.47
C MET A 220 -5.95 -21.22 8.71
N LEU A 221 -6.08 -21.49 7.43
CA LEU A 221 -5.00 -21.99 6.58
C LEU A 221 -4.01 -20.87 6.26
N ALA A 222 -4.48 -19.68 5.90
CA ALA A 222 -3.64 -18.53 5.66
C ALA A 222 -2.93 -18.02 6.91
N ALA A 223 -3.62 -17.95 8.07
CA ALA A 223 -2.99 -17.65 9.36
C ALA A 223 -1.88 -18.65 9.72
N LYS A 224 -1.98 -19.89 9.23
CA LYS A 224 -0.95 -20.92 9.39
C LYS A 224 0.12 -20.91 8.30
N LEU A 225 -0.11 -20.34 7.13
CA LEU A 225 0.92 -20.04 6.12
C LEU A 225 1.94 -19.05 6.69
N PHE A 226 1.45 -18.09 7.45
CA PHE A 226 2.24 -17.08 8.14
C PHE A 226 2.53 -17.49 9.60
N HIS A 227 2.81 -18.80 9.85
CA HIS A 227 3.11 -19.34 11.19
C HIS A 227 4.37 -18.80 11.84
N GLN A 228 5.31 -18.36 11.04
CA GLN A 228 6.32 -17.40 11.46
C GLN A 228 5.73 -16.00 11.22
N GLU A 229 5.99 -15.06 12.11
CA GLU A 229 5.57 -13.68 11.89
C GLU A 229 5.91 -13.29 10.45
N PRO A 230 4.96 -12.72 9.66
CA PRO A 230 5.19 -12.38 8.24
C PRO A 230 6.44 -11.53 8.03
N ASN A 231 6.78 -10.74 9.04
CA ASN A 231 8.02 -10.00 9.14
C ASN A 231 9.27 -10.87 9.05
N GLN A 232 9.29 -12.00 9.74
CA GLN A 232 10.45 -12.90 9.77
C GLN A 232 10.60 -13.66 8.45
N GLN A 233 9.49 -14.08 7.85
CA GLN A 233 9.51 -14.78 6.55
C GLN A 233 10.09 -13.91 5.45
N ILE A 234 9.65 -12.65 5.34
CA ILE A 234 10.18 -11.71 4.33
C ILE A 234 11.65 -11.38 4.62
N ASP A 235 12.05 -11.25 5.89
CA ASP A 235 13.47 -11.08 6.24
C ASP A 235 14.32 -12.27 5.77
N ASP A 236 13.85 -13.49 5.98
CA ASP A 236 14.58 -14.71 5.59
C ASP A 236 14.65 -14.83 4.06
N ASP A 237 13.58 -14.51 3.35
CA ASP A 237 13.53 -14.50 1.89
C ASP A 237 14.49 -13.45 1.30
N LEU A 238 14.56 -12.25 1.87
CA LEU A 238 15.50 -11.22 1.46
C LEU A 238 16.96 -11.60 1.78
N ARG A 239 17.24 -12.30 2.87
CA ARG A 239 18.57 -12.83 3.19
C ARG A 239 18.99 -13.90 2.17
N ARG A 240 18.06 -14.80 1.77
CA ARG A 240 18.31 -15.79 0.72
C ARG A 240 18.58 -15.11 -0.61
N PHE A 241 17.75 -14.12 -0.96
CA PHE A 241 17.96 -13.30 -2.15
C PHE A 241 19.38 -12.71 -2.17
N LYS A 242 19.78 -12.05 -1.08
CA LYS A 242 21.14 -11.49 -0.95
C LYS A 242 22.21 -12.55 -1.17
N SER A 243 22.10 -13.71 -0.52
CA SER A 243 23.09 -14.78 -0.65
C SER A 243 23.15 -15.32 -2.07
N VAL A 244 22.03 -15.55 -2.72
CA VAL A 244 21.95 -15.99 -4.12
C VAL A 244 22.60 -14.97 -5.06
N MET A 245 22.31 -13.69 -4.86
CA MET A 245 22.84 -12.65 -5.74
C MET A 245 24.34 -12.38 -5.51
N GLU A 246 24.83 -12.46 -4.28
CA GLU A 246 26.24 -12.16 -3.97
C GLU A 246 27.15 -13.39 -4.13
N ALA A 247 26.70 -14.58 -3.71
CA ALA A 247 27.50 -15.81 -3.70
C ALA A 247 27.09 -16.84 -4.76
N GLY A 248 25.95 -16.67 -5.43
CA GLY A 248 25.40 -17.60 -6.42
C GLY A 248 24.64 -18.78 -5.80
N GLU A 249 24.72 -18.95 -4.49
CA GLU A 249 24.07 -20.06 -3.75
C GLU A 249 23.57 -19.60 -2.38
N TYR A 250 22.63 -20.34 -1.84
CA TYR A 250 22.18 -20.19 -0.46
C TYR A 250 22.60 -21.41 0.35
N PRO A 251 23.40 -21.26 1.43
CA PRO A 251 23.78 -22.36 2.30
C PRO A 251 22.54 -23.01 2.94
N THR A 252 22.36 -24.31 2.69
CA THR A 252 21.32 -25.10 3.35
C THR A 252 21.95 -25.99 4.40
N THR A 253 21.21 -26.29 5.45
CA THR A 253 21.59 -27.30 6.45
C THR A 253 21.01 -28.68 6.09
N GLU A 254 20.35 -28.81 4.94
CA GLU A 254 19.85 -30.10 4.45
C GLU A 254 21.02 -31.04 4.19
N GLY A 255 20.95 -32.23 4.81
CA GLY A 255 22.00 -33.25 4.72
C GLY A 255 23.14 -33.11 5.72
N GLN A 256 23.16 -32.07 6.59
CA GLN A 256 24.10 -32.05 7.68
C GLN A 256 23.63 -32.98 8.83
N PRO A 257 24.45 -33.92 9.30
CA PRO A 257 24.09 -34.73 10.45
C PRO A 257 23.90 -33.80 11.64
N SER A 258 22.71 -33.85 12.26
CA SER A 258 22.48 -33.14 13.52
C SER A 258 23.41 -33.71 14.55
N GLY A 259 24.44 -32.97 14.96
CA GLY A 259 25.44 -33.39 15.97
C GLY A 259 24.89 -33.52 17.42
N ARG A 260 23.60 -33.77 17.57
CA ARG A 260 22.98 -34.18 18.82
C ARG A 260 22.91 -35.69 18.85
N GLU A 261 23.94 -36.32 19.41
CA GLU A 261 23.75 -37.63 20.03
C GLU A 261 22.68 -37.48 21.13
N ARG A 262 21.61 -38.25 21.01
CA ARG A 262 20.66 -38.41 22.12
C ARG A 262 21.36 -39.25 23.20
N MET A 263 21.75 -38.59 24.31
CA MET A 263 21.99 -39.30 25.55
C MET A 263 20.68 -39.80 26.15
#